data_36af90fd82b55c0075c9714a7e03c05b
#
_entry.id   36af90fd82b55c0075c9714a7e03c05b
#
_cell.length_a   1.000
_cell.length_b   1.000
_cell.length_c   1.000
_cell.angle_alpha   90.00
_cell.angle_beta   90.00
_cell.angle_gamma   90.00
#
_symmetry.space_group_name_H-M   'P 1'
#
loop_
_entity.id
_entity.type
_entity.pdbx_description
1 polymer ?
#
loop_
_entity_poly.entity_id
_entity_poly.type
_entity_poly.pdbx_seq_one_letter_code
_entity_poly.pdbx_strand_id
1 'polypeptide(L)'
;LTSTELTGKAPRSVRDRLLDAAEECLRTKGIRATTVSEVAEAAGVSRGWLYRHFPDKVTLLGAVIVRLNDTFWSEAHAMLEQIEGLDHQLVAGIANGLRAYDDPGAVLMKLRNDEPEEFAACAGAGVQGLVPDLAEFWSRYIVAARDRGEIRTDIDTAEASEWIARVVISLATVPGNTLDPNDGDAVLAHVRRYVIPGLKADPGR
;
A
#
# COMPACT_ATOMS: atom_id res chain seq x y z
N LEU A 1 -26.74 -38.73 13.72
CA LEU A 1 -26.58 -37.54 14.57
C LEU A 1 -25.40 -36.76 13.97
N THR A 2 -25.72 -35.80 13.13
CA THR A 2 -24.77 -34.91 12.45
C THR A 2 -24.57 -33.64 13.29
N SER A 3 -23.40 -33.52 13.92
CA SER A 3 -22.99 -32.27 14.57
C SER A 3 -22.55 -31.28 13.51
N THR A 4 -23.36 -30.26 13.26
CA THR A 4 -22.99 -29.09 12.45
C THR A 4 -22.11 -28.20 13.32
N GLU A 5 -20.80 -28.19 13.05
CA GLU A 5 -19.88 -27.21 13.63
C GLU A 5 -20.17 -25.83 13.05
N LEU A 6 -20.86 -25.02 13.84
CA LEU A 6 -20.97 -23.58 13.62
C LEU A 6 -19.61 -22.95 13.99
N THR A 7 -18.77 -22.69 13.00
CA THR A 7 -17.59 -21.84 13.15
C THR A 7 -18.03 -20.41 13.39
N GLY A 8 -18.35 -20.10 14.64
CA GLY A 8 -18.66 -18.76 15.10
C GLY A 8 -17.43 -17.89 15.08
N LYS A 9 -17.34 -16.95 14.10
CA LYS A 9 -16.37 -15.86 14.11
C LYS A 9 -16.51 -15.11 15.43
N ALA A 10 -15.42 -15.01 16.21
CA ALA A 10 -15.43 -14.30 17.49
C ALA A 10 -16.07 -12.90 17.34
N PRO A 11 -16.87 -12.44 18.32
CA PRO A 11 -17.53 -11.15 18.22
C PRO A 11 -16.48 -10.06 18.06
N ARG A 12 -16.63 -9.22 16.98
CA ARG A 12 -15.73 -8.10 16.70
C ARG A 12 -15.67 -7.16 17.90
N SER A 13 -14.47 -6.73 18.27
CA SER A 13 -14.29 -5.75 19.34
C SER A 13 -14.99 -4.42 19.01
N VAL A 14 -15.30 -3.62 20.04
CA VAL A 14 -15.85 -2.28 19.85
C VAL A 14 -14.88 -1.43 19.02
N ARG A 15 -13.57 -1.59 19.27
CA ARG A 15 -12.53 -0.88 18.53
C ARG A 15 -12.56 -1.23 17.03
N ASP A 16 -12.71 -2.51 16.69
CA ASP A 16 -12.78 -2.94 15.28
C ASP A 16 -14.02 -2.42 14.59
N ARG A 17 -15.18 -2.44 15.26
CA ARG A 17 -16.42 -1.86 14.70
C ARG A 17 -16.29 -0.36 14.44
N LEU A 18 -15.61 0.38 15.32
CA LEU A 18 -15.33 1.81 15.12
C LEU A 18 -14.41 2.05 13.93
N LEU A 19 -13.36 1.24 13.78
CA LEU A 19 -12.44 1.32 12.64
C LEU A 19 -13.15 0.96 11.32
N ASP A 20 -13.98 -0.08 11.30
CA ASP A 20 -14.75 -0.47 10.11
C ASP A 20 -15.74 0.62 9.69
N ALA A 21 -16.46 1.21 10.65
CA ALA A 21 -17.38 2.31 10.39
C ALA A 21 -16.67 3.59 9.91
N ALA A 22 -15.52 3.89 10.49
CA ALA A 22 -14.71 5.04 10.08
C ALA A 22 -14.09 4.84 8.69
N GLU A 23 -13.66 3.63 8.35
CA GLU A 23 -13.18 3.28 7.02
C GLU A 23 -14.24 3.50 5.95
N GLU A 24 -15.47 3.05 6.20
CA GLU A 24 -16.59 3.27 5.27
C GLU A 24 -16.93 4.74 5.10
N CYS A 25 -16.84 5.53 6.18
CA CYS A 25 -16.98 6.98 6.09
C CYS A 25 -15.87 7.63 5.26
N LEU A 26 -14.62 7.22 5.44
CA LEU A 26 -13.49 7.71 4.65
C LEU A 26 -13.65 7.37 3.17
N ARG A 27 -14.08 6.15 2.87
CA ARG A 27 -14.31 5.66 1.50
C ARG A 27 -15.37 6.47 0.77
N THR A 28 -16.47 6.80 1.45
CA THR A 28 -17.63 7.46 0.84
C THR A 28 -17.51 8.97 0.75
N LYS A 29 -16.90 9.64 1.73
CA LYS A 29 -16.93 11.10 1.84
C LYS A 29 -15.62 11.79 2.21
N GLY A 30 -14.55 11.04 2.41
CA GLY A 30 -13.23 11.58 2.71
C GLY A 30 -13.05 11.99 4.19
N ILE A 31 -11.91 12.61 4.47
CA ILE A 31 -11.49 12.96 5.84
C ILE A 31 -12.29 14.15 6.37
N ARG A 32 -12.41 15.23 5.57
CA ARG A 32 -13.06 16.47 6.01
C ARG A 32 -14.51 16.24 6.40
N ALA A 33 -15.27 15.56 5.53
CA ALA A 33 -16.69 15.34 5.71
C ALA A 33 -17.05 14.25 6.72
N THR A 34 -16.11 13.39 7.10
CA THR A 34 -16.35 12.37 8.14
C THR A 34 -16.47 13.01 9.52
N THR A 35 -17.51 12.65 10.28
CA THR A 35 -17.72 13.13 11.66
C THR A 35 -17.69 11.98 12.66
N VAL A 36 -17.21 12.28 13.89
CA VAL A 36 -17.18 11.30 15.00
C VAL A 36 -18.58 10.78 15.33
N SER A 37 -19.62 11.63 15.20
CA SER A 37 -20.99 11.25 15.50
C SER A 37 -21.51 10.18 14.54
N GLU A 38 -21.28 10.34 13.24
CA GLU A 38 -21.68 9.37 12.22
C GLU A 38 -20.94 8.03 12.39
N VAL A 39 -19.64 8.09 12.69
CA VAL A 39 -18.86 6.87 12.95
C VAL A 39 -19.40 6.12 14.18
N ALA A 40 -19.72 6.82 15.26
CA ALA A 40 -20.29 6.21 16.46
C ALA A 40 -21.66 5.57 16.17
N GLU A 41 -22.53 6.27 15.42
CA GLU A 41 -23.84 5.77 14.99
C GLU A 41 -23.69 4.54 14.09
N ALA A 42 -22.85 4.57 13.07
CA ALA A 42 -22.61 3.45 12.17
C ALA A 42 -21.99 2.24 12.89
N ALA A 43 -21.14 2.45 13.90
CA ALA A 43 -20.57 1.41 14.74
C ALA A 43 -21.54 0.85 15.79
N GLY A 44 -22.72 1.46 15.96
CA GLY A 44 -23.72 1.09 16.98
C GLY A 44 -23.22 1.33 18.40
N VAL A 45 -22.51 2.44 18.64
CA VAL A 45 -21.99 2.82 19.96
C VAL A 45 -22.29 4.28 20.30
N SER A 46 -22.26 4.64 21.59
CA SER A 46 -22.36 6.04 21.98
C SER A 46 -21.06 6.83 21.68
N ARG A 47 -21.17 8.15 21.47
CA ARG A 47 -20.00 9.03 21.34
C ARG A 47 -19.05 8.92 22.53
N GLY A 48 -19.58 8.75 23.75
CA GLY A 48 -18.76 8.57 24.95
C GLY A 48 -17.93 7.28 24.89
N TRP A 49 -18.46 6.20 24.31
CA TRP A 49 -17.73 4.98 24.07
C TRP A 49 -16.64 5.15 23.00
N LEU A 50 -16.93 5.86 21.92
CA LEU A 50 -15.93 6.19 20.90
C LEU A 50 -14.75 6.96 21.52
N TYR A 51 -15.01 8.02 22.29
CA TYR A 51 -13.97 8.83 22.92
C TYR A 51 -13.13 8.07 23.96
N ARG A 52 -13.60 6.94 24.48
CA ARG A 52 -12.77 6.05 25.32
C ARG A 52 -11.72 5.28 24.52
N HIS A 53 -11.98 5.01 23.25
CA HIS A 53 -11.06 4.30 22.34
C HIS A 53 -10.17 5.25 21.54
N PHE A 54 -10.71 6.39 21.16
CA PHE A 54 -10.03 7.39 20.31
C PHE A 54 -10.33 8.79 20.85
N PRO A 55 -9.32 9.51 21.37
CA PRO A 55 -9.52 10.80 22.05
C PRO A 55 -10.08 11.88 21.13
N ASP A 56 -9.84 11.78 19.82
CA ASP A 56 -10.29 12.74 18.82
C ASP A 56 -10.47 12.10 17.44
N LYS A 57 -10.97 12.90 16.49
CA LYS A 57 -11.18 12.49 15.10
C LYS A 57 -9.87 12.13 14.41
N VAL A 58 -8.81 12.89 14.63
CA VAL A 58 -7.50 12.69 13.98
C VAL A 58 -6.91 11.34 14.38
N THR A 59 -6.94 11.01 15.65
CA THR A 59 -6.47 9.71 16.17
C THR A 59 -7.30 8.55 15.62
N LEU A 60 -8.62 8.69 15.52
CA LEU A 60 -9.49 7.66 14.95
C LEU A 60 -9.18 7.43 13.46
N LEU A 61 -9.17 8.51 12.67
CA LEU A 61 -8.95 8.40 11.22
C LEU A 61 -7.51 8.02 10.89
N GLY A 62 -6.55 8.46 11.70
CA GLY A 62 -5.15 8.03 11.61
C GLY A 62 -5.00 6.51 11.80
N ALA A 63 -5.68 5.94 12.80
CA ALA A 63 -5.68 4.49 13.00
C ALA A 63 -6.30 3.72 11.82
N VAL A 64 -7.29 4.28 11.14
CA VAL A 64 -7.86 3.70 9.91
C VAL A 64 -6.85 3.79 8.76
N ILE A 65 -6.22 4.94 8.55
CA ILE A 65 -5.21 5.14 7.50
C ILE A 65 -4.05 4.16 7.66
N VAL A 66 -3.53 4.00 8.89
CA VAL A 66 -2.47 3.01 9.18
C VAL A 66 -2.95 1.60 8.87
N ARG A 67 -4.16 1.21 9.31
CA ARG A 67 -4.73 -0.12 9.02
C ARG A 67 -4.87 -0.39 7.52
N LEU A 68 -5.35 0.57 6.75
CA LEU A 68 -5.47 0.47 5.29
C LEU A 68 -4.09 0.33 4.64
N ASN A 69 -3.12 1.11 5.10
CA ASN A 69 -1.74 1.06 4.62
C ASN A 69 -1.12 -0.32 4.88
N ASP A 70 -1.22 -0.82 6.13
CA ASP A 70 -0.68 -2.12 6.52
C ASP A 70 -1.32 -3.26 5.71
N THR A 71 -2.64 -3.19 5.48
CA THR A 71 -3.38 -4.18 4.67
C THR A 71 -2.87 -4.17 3.23
N PHE A 72 -2.76 -2.99 2.61
CA PHE A 72 -2.27 -2.83 1.25
C PHE A 72 -0.88 -3.43 1.06
N TRP A 73 0.07 -3.09 1.96
CA TRP A 73 1.43 -3.62 1.87
C TRP A 73 1.51 -5.12 2.16
N SER A 74 0.71 -5.63 3.11
CA SER A 74 0.67 -7.07 3.41
C SER A 74 0.16 -7.88 2.22
N GLU A 75 -0.88 -7.43 1.54
CA GLU A 75 -1.41 -8.08 0.34
C GLU A 75 -0.42 -8.03 -0.82
N ALA A 76 0.23 -6.87 -1.02
CA ALA A 76 1.29 -6.72 -2.02
C ALA A 76 2.48 -7.67 -1.73
N HIS A 77 2.91 -7.79 -0.47
CA HIS A 77 3.95 -8.75 -0.11
C HIS A 77 3.53 -10.19 -0.37
N ALA A 78 2.34 -10.60 0.06
CA ALA A 78 1.84 -11.96 -0.16
C ALA A 78 1.77 -12.33 -1.64
N MET A 79 1.45 -11.37 -2.51
CA MET A 79 1.45 -11.55 -3.96
C MET A 79 2.87 -11.69 -4.51
N LEU A 80 3.78 -10.77 -4.16
CA LEU A 80 5.13 -10.74 -4.73
C LEU A 80 6.02 -11.88 -4.25
N GLU A 81 5.80 -12.41 -3.04
CA GLU A 81 6.53 -13.57 -2.50
C GLU A 81 6.29 -14.86 -3.30
N GLN A 82 5.20 -14.94 -4.08
CA GLN A 82 4.91 -16.07 -4.96
C GLN A 82 5.58 -15.94 -6.34
N ILE A 83 6.27 -14.83 -6.62
CA ILE A 83 6.85 -14.51 -7.92
C ILE A 83 8.35 -14.60 -7.85
N GLU A 84 8.94 -15.44 -8.70
CA GLU A 84 10.39 -15.56 -8.84
C GLU A 84 10.94 -14.51 -9.81
N GLY A 85 12.12 -13.95 -9.46
CA GLY A 85 12.86 -12.99 -10.27
C GLY A 85 12.40 -11.53 -10.05
N LEU A 86 13.40 -10.66 -9.84
CA LEU A 86 13.15 -9.25 -9.56
C LEU A 86 12.40 -8.55 -10.71
N ASP A 87 12.69 -8.91 -11.94
CA ASP A 87 12.03 -8.34 -13.12
C ASP A 87 10.53 -8.62 -13.15
N HIS A 88 10.11 -9.86 -12.84
CA HIS A 88 8.70 -10.23 -12.75
C HIS A 88 8.03 -9.61 -11.51
N GLN A 89 8.75 -9.53 -10.39
CA GLN A 89 8.24 -8.84 -9.20
C GLN A 89 7.99 -7.35 -9.48
N LEU A 90 8.88 -6.68 -10.23
CA LEU A 90 8.67 -5.29 -10.65
C LEU A 90 7.44 -5.12 -11.54
N VAL A 91 7.24 -6.00 -12.51
CA VAL A 91 6.03 -5.99 -13.37
C VAL A 91 4.76 -6.14 -12.54
N ALA A 92 4.75 -7.11 -11.63
CA ALA A 92 3.60 -7.34 -10.74
C ALA A 92 3.35 -6.15 -9.79
N GLY A 93 4.41 -5.52 -9.29
CA GLY A 93 4.31 -4.32 -8.46
C GLY A 93 3.75 -3.12 -9.23
N ILE A 94 4.16 -2.91 -10.48
CA ILE A 94 3.61 -1.86 -11.37
C ILE A 94 2.12 -2.15 -11.62
N ALA A 95 1.76 -3.37 -11.98
CA ALA A 95 0.37 -3.77 -12.20
C ALA A 95 -0.49 -3.62 -10.92
N ASN A 96 0.07 -3.91 -9.74
CA ASN A 96 -0.60 -3.69 -8.47
C ASN A 96 -0.82 -2.20 -8.20
N GLY A 97 0.18 -1.36 -8.48
CA GLY A 97 0.07 0.10 -8.38
C GLY A 97 -1.01 0.68 -9.29
N LEU A 98 -1.12 0.20 -10.53
CA LEU A 98 -2.19 0.58 -11.46
C LEU A 98 -3.58 0.24 -10.91
N ARG A 99 -3.76 -1.00 -10.42
CA ARG A 99 -5.02 -1.44 -9.82
C ARG A 99 -5.37 -0.71 -8.53
N ALA A 100 -4.36 -0.23 -7.79
CA ALA A 100 -4.58 0.52 -6.56
C ALA A 100 -5.39 1.81 -6.76
N TYR A 101 -5.54 2.30 -8.00
CA TYR A 101 -6.45 3.41 -8.33
C TYR A 101 -7.92 2.97 -8.42
N ASP A 102 -8.19 1.70 -8.68
CA ASP A 102 -9.54 1.16 -8.94
C ASP A 102 -10.09 0.32 -7.76
N ASP A 103 -9.31 0.02 -6.71
CA ASP A 103 -9.62 -0.93 -5.63
C ASP A 103 -9.43 -0.31 -4.21
N PRO A 104 -9.67 -1.03 -3.10
CA PRO A 104 -9.57 -0.49 -1.71
C PRO A 104 -8.28 0.28 -1.40
N GLY A 105 -7.16 -0.03 -2.06
CA GLY A 105 -5.96 0.81 -2.08
C GLY A 105 -6.21 2.22 -2.64
N ALA A 106 -7.19 2.38 -3.53
CA ALA A 106 -7.62 3.66 -4.08
C ALA A 106 -8.08 4.65 -3.01
N VAL A 107 -8.62 4.17 -1.89
CA VAL A 107 -9.03 5.05 -0.78
C VAL A 107 -7.83 5.84 -0.26
N LEU A 108 -6.69 5.19 -0.02
CA LEU A 108 -5.48 5.87 0.46
C LEU A 108 -4.93 6.86 -0.57
N MET A 109 -4.84 6.43 -1.85
CA MET A 109 -4.35 7.29 -2.92
C MET A 109 -5.27 8.47 -3.16
N LYS A 110 -6.59 8.24 -3.16
CA LYS A 110 -7.60 9.29 -3.29
C LYS A 110 -7.53 10.29 -2.14
N LEU A 111 -7.50 9.83 -0.89
CA LEU A 111 -7.40 10.71 0.28
C LEU A 111 -6.11 11.54 0.26
N ARG A 112 -4.99 10.93 -0.13
CA ARG A 112 -3.70 11.63 -0.26
C ARG A 112 -3.73 12.71 -1.34
N ASN A 113 -4.41 12.47 -2.47
CA ASN A 113 -4.48 13.42 -3.58
C ASN A 113 -5.53 14.51 -3.36
N ASP A 114 -6.70 14.15 -2.84
CA ASP A 114 -7.85 15.05 -2.73
C ASP A 114 -7.80 15.90 -1.44
N GLU A 115 -7.22 15.34 -0.36
CA GLU A 115 -7.17 15.96 0.98
C GLU A 115 -5.76 15.82 1.60
N PRO A 116 -4.69 16.34 0.95
CA PRO A 116 -3.30 16.06 1.34
C PRO A 116 -2.94 16.58 2.74
N GLU A 117 -3.46 17.74 3.14
CA GLU A 117 -3.18 18.33 4.45
C GLU A 117 -3.82 17.52 5.58
N GLU A 118 -5.09 17.14 5.42
CA GLU A 118 -5.83 16.32 6.36
C GLU A 118 -5.26 14.91 6.42
N PHE A 119 -4.89 14.34 5.26
CA PHE A 119 -4.23 13.05 5.21
C PHE A 119 -2.92 13.07 6.01
N ALA A 120 -2.06 14.05 5.78
CA ALA A 120 -0.80 14.20 6.52
C ALA A 120 -1.04 14.38 8.03
N ALA A 121 -2.04 15.17 8.41
CA ALA A 121 -2.39 15.39 9.81
C ALA A 121 -2.87 14.10 10.51
N CYS A 122 -3.63 13.24 9.80
CA CYS A 122 -4.13 11.98 10.34
C CYS A 122 -3.08 10.87 10.30
N ALA A 123 -2.30 10.76 9.23
CA ALA A 123 -1.28 9.72 9.07
C ALA A 123 -0.11 9.86 10.05
N GLY A 124 0.19 11.09 10.48
CA GLY A 124 1.27 11.37 11.42
C GLY A 124 2.62 10.84 10.94
N ALA A 125 3.47 10.42 11.89
CA ALA A 125 4.78 9.82 11.58
C ALA A 125 4.72 8.37 11.05
N GLY A 126 3.53 7.76 11.02
CA GLY A 126 3.36 6.38 10.54
C GLY A 126 3.34 6.22 9.03
N VAL A 127 3.28 7.34 8.27
CA VAL A 127 3.34 7.36 6.81
C VAL A 127 4.33 8.43 6.38
N GLN A 128 5.54 8.02 6.02
CA GLN A 128 6.63 8.95 5.70
C GLN A 128 6.47 9.63 4.33
N GLY A 129 5.63 9.06 3.47
CA GLY A 129 5.38 9.52 2.12
C GLY A 129 5.50 8.40 1.09
N LEU A 130 4.94 8.60 -0.11
CA LEU A 130 4.82 7.53 -1.09
C LEU A 130 6.18 6.92 -1.49
N VAL A 131 7.20 7.76 -1.71
CA VAL A 131 8.53 7.26 -2.12
C VAL A 131 9.25 6.54 -0.99
N PRO A 132 9.36 7.09 0.25
CA PRO A 132 9.97 6.38 1.36
C PRO A 132 9.27 5.06 1.71
N ASP A 133 7.93 5.06 1.80
CA ASP A 133 7.16 3.87 2.13
C ASP A 133 7.36 2.76 1.07
N LEU A 134 7.36 3.13 -0.20
CA LEU A 134 7.59 2.20 -1.30
C LEU A 134 9.06 1.75 -1.40
N ALA A 135 10.01 2.60 -1.04
CA ALA A 135 11.43 2.22 -0.97
C ALA A 135 11.66 1.18 0.16
N GLU A 136 11.05 1.37 1.32
CA GLU A 136 11.08 0.39 2.41
C GLU A 136 10.45 -0.94 1.97
N PHE A 137 9.29 -0.89 1.29
CA PHE A 137 8.64 -2.06 0.71
C PHE A 137 9.57 -2.82 -0.25
N TRP A 138 10.25 -2.14 -1.19
CA TRP A 138 11.12 -2.78 -2.17
C TRP A 138 12.45 -3.26 -1.60
N SER A 139 12.90 -2.74 -0.46
CA SER A 139 14.20 -3.06 0.14
C SER A 139 14.43 -4.56 0.30
N ARG A 140 13.44 -5.31 0.80
CA ARG A 140 13.54 -6.78 0.97
C ARG A 140 13.76 -7.52 -0.35
N TYR A 141 13.12 -7.06 -1.43
CA TYR A 141 13.23 -7.69 -2.76
C TYR A 141 14.57 -7.38 -3.41
N ILE A 142 15.10 -6.17 -3.23
CA ILE A 142 16.43 -5.77 -3.68
C ILE A 142 17.50 -6.58 -2.95
N VAL A 143 17.41 -6.72 -1.63
CA VAL A 143 18.31 -7.55 -0.83
C VAL A 143 18.24 -9.02 -1.28
N ALA A 144 17.05 -9.58 -1.43
CA ALA A 144 16.87 -10.95 -1.88
C ALA A 144 17.40 -11.18 -3.31
N ALA A 145 17.19 -10.24 -4.23
CA ALA A 145 17.73 -10.33 -5.59
C ALA A 145 19.27 -10.27 -5.62
N ARG A 146 19.88 -9.42 -4.78
CA ARG A 146 21.33 -9.39 -4.59
C ARG A 146 21.86 -10.73 -4.06
N ASP A 147 21.20 -11.27 -3.05
CA ASP A 147 21.63 -12.52 -2.40
C ASP A 147 21.47 -13.75 -3.33
N ARG A 148 20.52 -13.68 -4.30
CA ARG A 148 20.38 -14.68 -5.39
C ARG A 148 21.32 -14.43 -6.57
N GLY A 149 22.09 -13.34 -6.57
CA GLY A 149 22.99 -12.99 -7.68
C GLY A 149 22.29 -12.45 -8.93
N GLU A 150 21.05 -12.00 -8.84
CA GLU A 150 20.30 -11.40 -9.95
C GLU A 150 20.78 -9.97 -10.26
N ILE A 151 21.32 -9.30 -9.24
CA ILE A 151 21.88 -7.95 -9.33
C ILE A 151 23.29 -7.92 -8.72
N ARG A 152 24.04 -6.84 -8.95
CA ARG A 152 25.42 -6.71 -8.44
C ARG A 152 25.47 -6.68 -6.92
N THR A 153 26.56 -7.21 -6.35
CA THR A 153 26.74 -7.37 -4.90
C THR A 153 27.16 -6.09 -4.18
N ASP A 154 27.73 -5.13 -4.90
CA ASP A 154 28.23 -3.83 -4.40
C ASP A 154 27.18 -2.72 -4.44
N ILE A 155 25.92 -3.06 -4.74
CA ILE A 155 24.83 -2.08 -4.83
C ILE A 155 24.48 -1.54 -3.45
N ASP A 156 24.31 -0.22 -3.34
CA ASP A 156 23.65 0.36 -2.18
C ASP A 156 22.16 0.03 -2.26
N THR A 157 21.70 -0.81 -1.33
CA THR A 157 20.33 -1.33 -1.35
C THR A 157 19.30 -0.26 -1.01
N ALA A 158 19.65 0.77 -0.22
CA ALA A 158 18.73 1.86 0.11
C ALA A 158 18.52 2.77 -1.10
N GLU A 159 19.62 3.17 -1.77
CA GLU A 159 19.57 3.99 -2.98
C GLU A 159 18.82 3.25 -4.12
N ALA A 160 19.13 1.97 -4.32
CA ALA A 160 18.45 1.15 -5.32
C ALA A 160 16.95 1.00 -5.04
N SER A 161 16.56 0.82 -3.77
CA SER A 161 15.16 0.70 -3.39
C SER A 161 14.39 2.00 -3.62
N GLU A 162 14.97 3.15 -3.29
CA GLU A 162 14.37 4.44 -3.59
C GLU A 162 14.26 4.69 -5.10
N TRP A 163 15.29 4.35 -5.86
CA TRP A 163 15.23 4.46 -7.32
C TRP A 163 14.13 3.57 -7.92
N ILE A 164 14.03 2.31 -7.49
CA ILE A 164 12.97 1.39 -7.92
C ILE A 164 11.59 1.92 -7.52
N ALA A 165 11.44 2.46 -6.32
CA ALA A 165 10.18 3.08 -5.89
C ALA A 165 9.74 4.19 -6.87
N ARG A 166 10.67 5.07 -7.27
CA ARG A 166 10.39 6.15 -8.24
C ARG A 166 10.00 5.61 -9.61
N VAL A 167 10.69 4.57 -10.10
CA VAL A 167 10.36 3.92 -11.38
C VAL A 167 8.96 3.31 -11.32
N VAL A 168 8.65 2.54 -10.29
CA VAL A 168 7.33 1.90 -10.12
C VAL A 168 6.22 2.95 -10.04
N ILE A 169 6.39 3.99 -9.23
CA ILE A 169 5.42 5.10 -9.15
C ILE A 169 5.22 5.72 -10.53
N SER A 170 6.30 6.06 -11.23
CA SER A 170 6.22 6.70 -12.54
C SER A 170 5.43 5.84 -13.54
N LEU A 171 5.74 4.55 -13.63
CA LEU A 171 5.09 3.65 -14.58
C LEU A 171 3.63 3.32 -14.20
N ALA A 172 3.31 3.33 -12.90
CA ALA A 172 1.96 3.04 -12.41
C ALA A 172 1.02 4.25 -12.43
N THR A 173 1.56 5.49 -12.36
CA THR A 173 0.72 6.68 -12.11
C THR A 173 0.82 7.76 -13.18
N VAL A 174 1.85 7.74 -14.01
CA VAL A 174 2.09 8.78 -15.02
C VAL A 174 1.88 8.20 -16.42
N PRO A 175 0.81 8.59 -17.14
CA PRO A 175 0.58 8.11 -18.51
C PRO A 175 1.75 8.42 -19.43
N GLY A 176 2.14 7.43 -20.26
CA GLY A 176 3.15 7.58 -21.31
C GLY A 176 2.55 7.34 -22.69
N ASN A 177 3.32 7.66 -23.74
CA ASN A 177 2.86 7.51 -25.13
C ASN A 177 3.40 6.24 -25.82
N THR A 178 4.41 5.57 -25.25
CA THR A 178 5.16 4.50 -25.92
C THR A 178 5.05 3.14 -25.22
N LEU A 179 4.61 3.11 -23.98
CA LEU A 179 4.44 1.92 -23.18
C LEU A 179 2.99 1.91 -22.65
N ASP A 180 2.24 0.84 -22.98
CA ASP A 180 0.99 0.55 -22.29
C ASP A 180 1.31 -0.17 -20.97
N PRO A 181 1.06 0.46 -19.82
CA PRO A 181 1.36 -0.16 -18.53
C PRO A 181 0.43 -1.34 -18.18
N ASN A 182 -0.66 -1.54 -18.92
CA ASN A 182 -1.56 -2.69 -18.76
C ASN A 182 -1.11 -3.91 -19.59
N ASP A 183 -0.18 -3.75 -20.52
CA ASP A 183 0.45 -4.84 -21.24
C ASP A 183 1.65 -5.37 -20.46
N GLY A 184 1.45 -6.46 -19.71
CA GLY A 184 2.49 -7.06 -18.86
C GLY A 184 3.74 -7.50 -19.63
N ASP A 185 3.61 -7.99 -20.85
CA ASP A 185 4.74 -8.41 -21.69
C ASP A 185 5.55 -7.19 -22.15
N ALA A 186 4.88 -6.12 -22.54
CA ALA A 186 5.53 -4.86 -22.90
C ALA A 186 6.24 -4.22 -21.68
N VAL A 187 5.61 -4.25 -20.51
CA VAL A 187 6.22 -3.78 -19.25
C VAL A 187 7.43 -4.63 -18.88
N LEU A 188 7.35 -5.97 -19.02
CA LEU A 188 8.48 -6.86 -18.75
C LEU A 188 9.66 -6.58 -19.69
N ALA A 189 9.40 -6.42 -20.98
CA ALA A 189 10.42 -6.06 -21.96
C ALA A 189 11.08 -4.71 -21.61
N HIS A 190 10.27 -3.74 -21.19
CA HIS A 190 10.74 -2.41 -20.77
C HIS A 190 11.61 -2.49 -19.50
N VAL A 191 11.16 -3.21 -18.48
CA VAL A 191 11.90 -3.43 -17.22
C VAL A 191 13.25 -4.11 -17.50
N ARG A 192 13.26 -5.17 -18.30
CA ARG A 192 14.50 -5.88 -18.69
C ARG A 192 15.46 -5.03 -19.48
N ARG A 193 14.94 -4.12 -20.31
CA ARG A 193 15.77 -3.29 -21.20
C ARG A 193 16.35 -2.06 -20.50
N TYR A 194 15.59 -1.42 -19.60
CA TYR A 194 15.94 -0.11 -19.07
C TYR A 194 16.14 -0.07 -17.55
N VAL A 195 15.52 -1.00 -16.80
CA VAL A 195 15.58 -0.98 -15.35
C VAL A 195 16.61 -2.00 -14.83
N ILE A 196 16.50 -3.26 -15.20
CA ILE A 196 17.39 -4.32 -14.72
C ILE A 196 18.88 -4.08 -15.04
N PRO A 197 19.26 -3.54 -16.22
CA PRO A 197 20.66 -3.27 -16.51
C PRO A 197 21.33 -2.29 -15.53
N GLY A 198 20.60 -1.32 -15.01
CA GLY A 198 21.09 -0.40 -13.98
C GLY A 198 21.42 -1.07 -12.63
N LEU A 199 20.84 -2.24 -12.37
CA LEU A 199 21.06 -3.02 -11.15
C LEU A 199 22.09 -4.13 -11.33
N LYS A 200 22.42 -4.52 -12.57
CA LYS A 200 23.40 -5.57 -12.87
C LYS A 200 24.82 -5.02 -12.86
N ALA A 201 25.79 -5.91 -12.62
CA ALA A 201 27.19 -5.58 -12.79
C ALA A 201 27.45 -5.18 -14.27
N ASP A 202 28.24 -4.15 -14.46
CA ASP A 202 28.74 -3.80 -15.79
C ASP A 202 29.71 -4.90 -16.25
N PRO A 203 29.41 -5.63 -17.35
CA PRO A 203 30.27 -6.72 -17.81
C PRO A 203 31.66 -6.24 -18.28
N GLY A 204 31.93 -4.94 -18.22
CA GLY A 204 33.18 -4.30 -18.68
C GLY A 204 34.04 -3.65 -17.59
N ARG A 205 33.70 -3.84 -16.30
CA ARG A 205 34.55 -3.38 -15.19
C ARG A 205 35.11 -4.53 -14.38
#